data_2fb2ea59d256b8f871ecb6a8ae37a8e0
#
_entry.id   2fb2ea59d256b8f871ecb6a8ae37a8e0
#
_cell.length_a   1.000
_cell.length_b   1.000
_cell.length_c   1.000
_cell.angle_alpha   90.00
_cell.angle_beta   90.00
_cell.angle_gamma   90.00
#
_symmetry.space_group_name_H-M   'P 1'
#
loop_
_entity.id
_entity.type
_entity.pdbx_description
1 polymer ?
#
loop_
_entity_poly.entity_id
_entity_poly.type
_entity_poly.pdbx_seq_one_letter_code
_entity_poly.pdbx_strand_id
1 'polypeptide(L)'
;MITDCTTPSLPARDPQGHKGTFGTVVIIGGSLGGHSEAPRMMLGGPCLSARAALRAGCGLVVLAVPAPLAPHAIELVPEATVIPLPVDASGMLQPSAVAAALDASTKGANAFVIGPGLGLGIAAEQVLLRLLANTEVPVIIDADAITLFAQAHDAARDLRTSAVFTPHPGEAQRLAQGLELEIELGFIEGNHAARRALTTRLAQRLGAVICMKGAGTLICDGLHMWSTTRGNAALATAGSGDILAGIIASFAAQFCMRNATARASEHSQPLTLGEATALAVEVHARAADAWA
;
A
#
# COMPACT_ATOMS: atom_id res chain seq x y z
N MET A 1 0.69 18.50 -18.96
CA MET A 1 0.86 19.50 -17.85
C MET A 1 0.23 18.89 -16.62
N ILE A 2 0.87 18.97 -15.44
CA ILE A 2 0.32 18.45 -14.17
C ILE A 2 -0.56 19.54 -13.55
N THR A 3 -1.75 19.14 -13.12
CA THR A 3 -2.71 20.05 -12.46
C THR A 3 -2.59 19.89 -10.93
N ASP A 4 -2.34 20.99 -10.22
CA ASP A 4 -2.36 20.97 -8.75
C ASP A 4 -3.81 20.94 -8.25
N CYS A 5 -4.08 20.02 -7.32
CA CYS A 5 -5.41 19.76 -6.80
C CYS A 5 -5.45 19.90 -5.27
N THR A 6 -6.62 20.26 -4.76
CA THR A 6 -6.91 20.22 -3.33
C THR A 6 -7.38 18.83 -2.91
N THR A 7 -7.05 18.44 -1.67
CA THR A 7 -7.55 17.17 -1.11
C THR A 7 -9.08 17.21 -1.04
N PRO A 8 -9.78 16.17 -1.52
CA PRO A 8 -11.23 16.12 -1.46
C PRO A 8 -11.75 16.00 -0.02
N SER A 9 -13.03 16.26 0.17
CA SER A 9 -13.69 15.97 1.44
C SER A 9 -13.96 14.47 1.59
N LEU A 10 -13.98 14.00 2.84
CA LEU A 10 -14.33 12.61 3.14
C LEU A 10 -15.79 12.34 2.72
N PRO A 11 -16.04 11.35 1.86
CA PRO A 11 -17.40 10.97 1.49
C PRO A 11 -18.21 10.50 2.70
N ALA A 12 -19.50 10.84 2.72
CA ALA A 12 -20.41 10.38 3.76
C ALA A 12 -20.56 8.85 3.68
N ARG A 13 -20.57 8.20 4.83
CA ARG A 13 -20.83 6.76 4.93
C ARG A 13 -22.31 6.51 5.01
N ASP A 14 -22.75 5.39 4.44
CA ASP A 14 -24.12 4.90 4.59
C ASP A 14 -24.41 4.60 6.07
N PRO A 15 -25.34 5.29 6.73
CA PRO A 15 -25.68 5.06 8.13
C PRO A 15 -26.33 3.70 8.39
N GLN A 16 -26.82 3.02 7.35
CA GLN A 16 -27.40 1.67 7.41
C GLN A 16 -26.44 0.61 6.90
N GLY A 17 -25.20 1.00 6.57
CA GLY A 17 -24.16 0.10 6.08
C GLY A 17 -23.74 -0.93 7.13
N HIS A 18 -23.34 -2.11 6.65
CA HIS A 18 -22.77 -3.19 7.46
C HIS A 18 -21.32 -3.46 7.03
N LYS A 19 -20.59 -4.34 7.74
CA LYS A 19 -19.19 -4.62 7.45
C LYS A 19 -18.88 -4.97 5.99
N GLY A 20 -19.78 -5.68 5.28
CA GLY A 20 -19.64 -5.97 3.86
C GLY A 20 -19.78 -4.74 2.95
N THR A 21 -20.46 -3.67 3.42
CA THR A 21 -20.66 -2.43 2.66
C THR A 21 -19.36 -1.64 2.53
N PHE A 22 -18.50 -1.68 3.56
CA PHE A 22 -17.31 -0.84 3.64
C PHE A 22 -16.03 -1.52 3.14
N GLY A 23 -16.19 -2.63 2.43
CA GLY A 23 -15.14 -3.31 1.71
C GLY A 23 -14.21 -4.17 2.57
N THR A 24 -13.46 -5.03 1.89
CA THR A 24 -12.48 -5.95 2.46
C THR A 24 -11.09 -5.57 1.98
N VAL A 25 -10.19 -5.33 2.91
CA VAL A 25 -8.75 -5.09 2.64
C VAL A 25 -7.97 -6.37 2.94
N VAL A 26 -7.16 -6.81 1.98
CA VAL A 26 -6.22 -7.93 2.15
C VAL A 26 -4.81 -7.37 2.29
N ILE A 27 -4.10 -7.79 3.33
CA ILE A 27 -2.73 -7.33 3.60
C ILE A 27 -1.80 -8.53 3.55
N ILE A 28 -0.82 -8.46 2.67
CA ILE A 28 0.18 -9.52 2.43
C ILE A 28 1.53 -9.01 2.90
N GLY A 29 2.09 -9.64 3.91
CA GLY A 29 3.38 -9.22 4.47
C GLY A 29 3.89 -10.15 5.54
N GLY A 30 4.95 -9.71 6.22
CA GLY A 30 5.62 -10.52 7.21
C GLY A 30 6.62 -11.53 6.64
N SER A 31 7.68 -11.78 7.38
CA SER A 31 8.74 -12.74 6.99
C SER A 31 9.40 -13.36 8.21
N LEU A 32 9.99 -14.54 8.00
CA LEU A 32 10.74 -15.29 9.03
C LEU A 32 12.26 -15.06 8.95
N GLY A 33 12.72 -14.18 8.07
CA GLY A 33 14.13 -13.83 7.91
C GLY A 33 14.93 -14.74 6.98
N GLY A 34 14.44 -15.92 6.64
CA GLY A 34 15.04 -16.83 5.63
C GLY A 34 16.52 -17.13 5.86
N HIS A 35 17.28 -17.26 4.77
CA HIS A 35 18.71 -17.60 4.76
C HIS A 35 19.65 -16.40 4.95
N SER A 36 19.18 -15.28 5.49
CA SER A 36 20.04 -14.12 5.77
C SER A 36 21.06 -14.45 6.86
N GLU A 37 22.29 -13.93 6.73
CA GLU A 37 23.31 -14.01 7.79
C GLU A 37 22.84 -13.34 9.10
N ALA A 38 21.88 -12.40 9.02
CA ALA A 38 21.24 -11.76 10.15
C ALA A 38 19.72 -11.84 10.00
N PRO A 39 19.12 -13.02 10.24
CA PRO A 39 17.68 -13.22 10.03
C PRO A 39 16.86 -12.32 10.95
N ARG A 40 15.87 -11.65 10.38
CA ARG A 40 14.95 -10.78 11.13
C ARG A 40 13.53 -11.21 10.83
N MET A 41 12.80 -11.57 11.87
CA MET A 41 11.37 -11.82 11.75
C MET A 41 10.62 -10.50 11.72
N MET A 42 9.69 -10.37 10.79
CA MET A 42 8.91 -9.14 10.62
C MET A 42 7.42 -9.49 10.58
N LEU A 43 6.68 -8.98 11.55
CA LEU A 43 5.23 -9.14 11.65
C LEU A 43 4.54 -7.80 11.98
N GLY A 44 5.25 -6.87 12.61
CA GLY A 44 4.68 -5.60 13.05
C GLY A 44 4.09 -4.77 11.92
N GLY A 45 4.80 -4.67 10.78
CA GLY A 45 4.37 -3.88 9.63
C GLY A 45 2.97 -4.28 9.11
N PRO A 46 2.75 -5.54 8.69
CA PRO A 46 1.42 -5.95 8.22
C PRO A 46 0.34 -5.84 9.30
N CYS A 47 0.66 -6.06 10.58
CA CYS A 47 -0.31 -5.87 11.67
C CYS A 47 -0.66 -4.40 11.88
N LEU A 48 0.28 -3.46 11.76
CA LEU A 48 0.02 -2.03 11.82
C LEU A 48 -0.86 -1.58 10.64
N SER A 49 -0.58 -2.04 9.42
CA SER A 49 -1.43 -1.78 8.25
C SER A 49 -2.85 -2.30 8.47
N ALA A 50 -3.01 -3.50 9.04
CA ALA A 50 -4.31 -4.10 9.33
C ALA A 50 -5.12 -3.27 10.33
N ARG A 51 -4.50 -2.90 11.46
CA ARG A 51 -5.15 -2.05 12.47
C ARG A 51 -5.50 -0.67 11.92
N ALA A 52 -4.62 -0.08 11.12
CA ALA A 52 -4.86 1.20 10.48
C ALA A 52 -6.03 1.14 9.50
N ALA A 53 -6.12 0.09 8.69
CA ALA A 53 -7.23 -0.12 7.77
C ALA A 53 -8.57 -0.24 8.50
N LEU A 54 -8.64 -1.02 9.59
CA LEU A 54 -9.83 -1.13 10.44
C LEU A 54 -10.21 0.20 11.07
N ARG A 55 -9.25 0.94 11.63
CA ARG A 55 -9.48 2.26 12.25
C ARG A 55 -9.89 3.33 11.22
N ALA A 56 -9.42 3.20 9.98
CA ALA A 56 -9.84 4.06 8.86
C ALA A 56 -11.21 3.66 8.28
N GLY A 57 -11.83 2.59 8.79
CA GLY A 57 -13.24 2.28 8.58
C GLY A 57 -13.54 1.25 7.51
N CYS A 58 -12.59 0.49 6.96
CA CYS A 58 -12.94 -0.66 6.13
C CYS A 58 -13.73 -1.68 6.96
N GLY A 59 -14.60 -2.43 6.30
CA GLY A 59 -15.50 -3.35 6.97
C GLY A 59 -14.84 -4.63 7.45
N LEU A 60 -13.88 -5.14 6.69
CA LEU A 60 -13.18 -6.39 6.95
C LEU A 60 -11.69 -6.25 6.60
N VAL A 61 -10.85 -6.93 7.38
CA VAL A 61 -9.44 -7.11 7.06
C VAL A 61 -9.09 -8.60 7.04
N VAL A 62 -8.36 -8.98 6.00
CA VAL A 62 -7.72 -10.28 5.88
C VAL A 62 -6.21 -10.08 5.91
N LEU A 63 -5.55 -10.72 6.84
CA LEU A 63 -4.11 -10.61 7.06
C LEU A 63 -3.41 -11.89 6.60
N ALA A 64 -2.68 -11.84 5.49
CA ALA A 64 -1.96 -12.96 4.92
C ALA A 64 -0.48 -12.89 5.31
N VAL A 65 -0.04 -13.80 6.17
CA VAL A 65 1.31 -13.85 6.75
C VAL A 65 1.87 -15.27 6.73
N PRO A 66 3.20 -15.47 6.76
CA PRO A 66 3.80 -16.79 6.88
C PRO A 66 3.15 -17.65 7.96
N ALA A 67 2.85 -18.91 7.67
CA ALA A 67 2.07 -19.79 8.53
C ALA A 67 2.57 -19.84 9.99
N PRO A 68 3.90 -19.89 10.28
CA PRO A 68 4.39 -19.86 11.66
C PRO A 68 4.08 -18.56 12.41
N LEU A 69 3.82 -17.44 11.71
CA LEU A 69 3.48 -16.14 12.31
C LEU A 69 1.97 -15.95 12.52
N ALA A 70 1.13 -16.79 11.92
CA ALA A 70 -0.33 -16.64 11.95
C ALA A 70 -0.93 -16.60 13.37
N PRO A 71 -0.52 -17.44 14.34
CA PRO A 71 -1.03 -17.34 15.71
C PRO A 71 -0.75 -15.97 16.34
N HIS A 72 0.45 -15.44 16.16
CA HIS A 72 0.84 -14.13 16.70
C HIS A 72 0.11 -12.98 16.00
N ALA A 73 -0.19 -13.12 14.70
CA ALA A 73 -1.00 -12.15 13.98
C ALA A 73 -2.42 -12.04 14.54
N ILE A 74 -3.03 -13.16 14.93
CA ILE A 74 -4.35 -13.19 15.57
C ILE A 74 -4.32 -12.49 16.94
N GLU A 75 -3.26 -12.66 17.71
CA GLU A 75 -3.10 -11.99 19.00
C GLU A 75 -2.94 -10.47 18.84
N LEU A 76 -2.21 -10.02 17.81
CA LEU A 76 -1.95 -8.62 17.55
C LEU A 76 -3.14 -7.89 16.90
N VAL A 77 -3.93 -8.58 16.07
CA VAL A 77 -5.07 -8.01 15.34
C VAL A 77 -6.25 -8.98 15.41
N PRO A 78 -6.90 -9.11 16.60
CA PRO A 78 -7.95 -10.11 16.81
C PRO A 78 -9.20 -9.85 15.94
N GLU A 79 -9.36 -8.66 15.39
CA GLU A 79 -10.47 -8.30 14.49
C GLU A 79 -10.25 -8.79 13.05
N ALA A 80 -9.02 -9.16 12.68
CA ALA A 80 -8.70 -9.62 11.32
C ALA A 80 -8.92 -11.13 11.15
N THR A 81 -9.31 -11.54 9.96
CA THR A 81 -9.18 -12.93 9.53
C THR A 81 -7.74 -13.16 9.07
N VAL A 82 -7.12 -14.28 9.45
CA VAL A 82 -5.73 -14.58 9.08
C VAL A 82 -5.67 -15.73 8.07
N ILE A 83 -4.91 -15.52 6.98
CA ILE A 83 -4.53 -16.55 6.01
C ILE A 83 -3.09 -16.97 6.31
N PRO A 84 -2.84 -18.21 6.76
CA PRO A 84 -1.49 -18.73 6.93
C PRO A 84 -0.89 -19.03 5.56
N LEU A 85 0.14 -18.28 5.17
CA LEU A 85 0.84 -18.47 3.91
C LEU A 85 1.84 -19.62 4.03
N PRO A 86 1.82 -20.62 3.13
CA PRO A 86 2.73 -21.74 3.17
C PRO A 86 4.20 -21.33 3.03
N VAL A 87 5.05 -21.91 3.88
CA VAL A 87 6.50 -21.74 3.86
C VAL A 87 7.19 -23.11 3.75
N ASP A 88 8.40 -23.13 3.25
CA ASP A 88 9.26 -24.32 3.25
C ASP A 88 9.97 -24.52 4.60
N ALA A 89 10.81 -25.55 4.69
CA ALA A 89 11.56 -25.87 5.91
C ALA A 89 12.57 -24.78 6.32
N SER A 90 12.93 -23.88 5.40
CA SER A 90 13.80 -22.73 5.67
C SER A 90 13.03 -21.46 6.06
N GLY A 91 11.70 -21.52 6.07
CA GLY A 91 10.84 -20.37 6.37
C GLY A 91 10.57 -19.45 5.19
N MET A 92 10.97 -19.84 3.96
CA MET A 92 10.70 -19.06 2.76
C MET A 92 9.31 -19.39 2.22
N LEU A 93 8.62 -18.36 1.70
CA LEU A 93 7.32 -18.54 1.06
C LEU A 93 7.41 -19.56 -0.09
N GLN A 94 6.38 -20.39 -0.25
CA GLN A 94 6.22 -21.31 -1.37
C GLN A 94 5.29 -20.68 -2.42
N PRO A 95 5.78 -20.06 -3.51
CA PRO A 95 4.99 -19.18 -4.37
C PRO A 95 3.71 -19.80 -4.92
N SER A 96 3.79 -21.04 -5.42
CA SER A 96 2.62 -21.73 -5.99
C SER A 96 1.54 -22.03 -4.93
N ALA A 97 1.97 -22.44 -3.73
CA ALA A 97 1.05 -22.74 -2.64
C ALA A 97 0.46 -21.45 -2.04
N VAL A 98 1.26 -20.37 -1.93
CA VAL A 98 0.80 -19.03 -1.55
C VAL A 98 -0.23 -18.52 -2.55
N ALA A 99 0.04 -18.64 -3.85
CA ALA A 99 -0.90 -18.25 -4.89
C ALA A 99 -2.24 -18.99 -4.75
N ALA A 100 -2.22 -20.30 -4.57
CA ALA A 100 -3.42 -21.09 -4.37
C ALA A 100 -4.20 -20.66 -3.10
N ALA A 101 -3.50 -20.38 -1.99
CA ALA A 101 -4.10 -19.92 -0.75
C ALA A 101 -4.77 -18.54 -0.92
N LEU A 102 -4.12 -17.61 -1.61
CA LEU A 102 -4.67 -16.30 -1.91
C LEU A 102 -5.89 -16.40 -2.84
N ASP A 103 -5.79 -17.12 -3.96
CA ASP A 103 -6.89 -17.32 -4.92
C ASP A 103 -8.16 -17.92 -4.26
N ALA A 104 -7.97 -18.84 -3.32
CA ALA A 104 -9.06 -19.46 -2.58
C ALA A 104 -9.72 -18.53 -1.55
N SER A 105 -8.92 -17.66 -0.92
CA SER A 105 -9.32 -16.98 0.33
C SER A 105 -9.54 -15.47 0.18
N THR A 106 -9.22 -14.87 -0.98
CA THR A 106 -9.34 -13.41 -1.20
C THR A 106 -10.46 -13.02 -2.17
N LYS A 107 -11.37 -13.96 -2.47
CA LYS A 107 -12.57 -13.66 -3.26
C LYS A 107 -13.39 -12.57 -2.57
N GLY A 108 -13.69 -11.49 -3.31
CA GLY A 108 -14.40 -10.34 -2.75
C GLY A 108 -13.51 -9.31 -2.05
N ALA A 109 -12.18 -9.43 -2.16
CA ALA A 109 -11.28 -8.35 -1.79
C ALA A 109 -11.59 -7.08 -2.58
N ASN A 110 -11.45 -5.93 -1.94
CA ASN A 110 -11.70 -4.62 -2.53
C ASN A 110 -10.42 -3.78 -2.67
N ALA A 111 -9.38 -4.12 -1.91
CA ALA A 111 -8.04 -3.59 -2.07
C ALA A 111 -7.02 -4.55 -1.46
N PHE A 112 -5.79 -4.49 -1.98
CA PHE A 112 -4.64 -5.20 -1.42
C PHE A 112 -3.58 -4.22 -0.91
N VAL A 113 -2.89 -4.60 0.16
CA VAL A 113 -1.59 -4.06 0.55
C VAL A 113 -0.58 -5.19 0.43
N ILE A 114 0.57 -4.93 -0.18
CA ILE A 114 1.67 -5.89 -0.24
C ILE A 114 2.99 -5.17 0.06
N GLY A 115 3.83 -5.82 0.88
CA GLY A 115 5.18 -5.37 1.12
C GLY A 115 5.58 -5.13 2.56
N PRO A 116 4.72 -4.67 3.47
CA PRO A 116 5.11 -4.47 4.87
C PRO A 116 5.78 -5.71 5.45
N GLY A 117 7.11 -5.65 5.65
CA GLY A 117 7.90 -6.74 6.19
C GLY A 117 7.90 -8.04 5.39
N LEU A 118 7.62 -8.00 4.09
CA LEU A 118 7.50 -9.19 3.21
C LEU A 118 8.84 -9.93 3.03
N GLY A 119 9.95 -9.21 3.19
CA GLY A 119 11.29 -9.69 2.90
C GLY A 119 11.67 -9.57 1.42
N LEU A 120 12.97 -9.63 1.17
CA LEU A 120 13.57 -9.48 -0.15
C LEU A 120 14.06 -10.84 -0.65
N GLY A 121 13.25 -11.55 -1.39
CA GLY A 121 13.62 -12.85 -1.93
C GLY A 121 12.81 -13.22 -3.17
N ILE A 122 13.32 -14.14 -3.98
CA ILE A 122 12.70 -14.59 -5.24
C ILE A 122 11.24 -15.05 -5.00
N ALA A 123 10.98 -15.73 -3.89
CA ALA A 123 9.62 -16.17 -3.58
C ALA A 123 8.65 -15.01 -3.32
N ALA A 124 9.09 -13.97 -2.59
CA ALA A 124 8.30 -12.77 -2.35
C ALA A 124 8.08 -11.97 -3.65
N GLU A 125 9.10 -11.87 -4.51
CA GLU A 125 9.00 -11.26 -5.83
C GLU A 125 7.95 -11.98 -6.70
N GLN A 126 7.98 -13.31 -6.75
CA GLN A 126 7.01 -14.08 -7.53
C GLN A 126 5.57 -13.90 -7.02
N VAL A 127 5.37 -13.80 -5.70
CA VAL A 127 4.06 -13.50 -5.11
C VAL A 127 3.59 -12.10 -5.52
N LEU A 128 4.48 -11.10 -5.45
CA LEU A 128 4.19 -9.72 -5.88
C LEU A 128 3.78 -9.69 -7.34
N LEU A 129 4.63 -10.19 -8.24
CA LEU A 129 4.38 -10.12 -9.69
C LEU A 129 3.08 -10.86 -10.07
N ARG A 130 2.83 -12.03 -9.46
CA ARG A 130 1.57 -12.74 -9.69
C ARG A 130 0.36 -11.92 -9.25
N LEU A 131 0.42 -11.26 -8.09
CA LEU A 131 -0.68 -10.41 -7.61
C LEU A 131 -0.94 -9.28 -8.60
N LEU A 132 0.11 -8.58 -9.03
CA LEU A 132 0.00 -7.44 -9.94
C LEU A 132 -0.55 -7.81 -11.33
N ALA A 133 -0.28 -9.03 -11.79
CA ALA A 133 -0.75 -9.53 -13.08
C ALA A 133 -2.21 -10.02 -13.06
N ASN A 134 -2.72 -10.47 -11.90
CA ASN A 134 -3.96 -11.24 -11.82
C ASN A 134 -5.09 -10.60 -10.99
N THR A 135 -4.89 -9.39 -10.45
CA THR A 135 -5.96 -8.72 -9.71
C THR A 135 -6.55 -7.55 -10.48
N GLU A 136 -7.86 -7.37 -10.34
CA GLU A 136 -8.60 -6.25 -10.91
C GLU A 136 -8.86 -5.12 -9.89
N VAL A 137 -8.55 -5.35 -8.62
CA VAL A 137 -8.76 -4.37 -7.54
C VAL A 137 -7.47 -3.62 -7.22
N PRO A 138 -7.55 -2.42 -6.64
CA PRO A 138 -6.37 -1.61 -6.31
C PRO A 138 -5.36 -2.34 -5.43
N VAL A 139 -4.06 -2.18 -5.74
CA VAL A 139 -2.96 -2.70 -4.93
C VAL A 139 -2.09 -1.55 -4.41
N ILE A 140 -1.90 -1.51 -3.11
CA ILE A 140 -0.98 -0.62 -2.43
C ILE A 140 0.35 -1.35 -2.26
N ILE A 141 1.40 -0.84 -2.92
CA ILE A 141 2.74 -1.42 -2.98
C ILE A 141 3.63 -0.58 -2.07
N ASP A 142 4.07 -1.15 -0.95
CA ASP A 142 4.85 -0.44 0.07
C ASP A 142 6.12 -1.21 0.45
N ALA A 143 7.08 -0.54 1.04
CA ALA A 143 8.26 -1.12 1.66
C ALA A 143 9.02 -2.13 0.78
N ASP A 144 9.17 -3.39 1.25
CA ASP A 144 9.92 -4.43 0.53
C ASP A 144 9.37 -4.69 -0.88
N ALA A 145 8.06 -4.57 -1.10
CA ALA A 145 7.45 -4.76 -2.40
C ALA A 145 7.88 -3.69 -3.42
N ILE A 146 8.15 -2.45 -2.99
CA ILE A 146 8.72 -1.41 -3.88
C ILE A 146 10.13 -1.81 -4.32
N THR A 147 10.94 -2.33 -3.40
CA THR A 147 12.29 -2.78 -3.69
C THR A 147 12.29 -3.98 -4.64
N LEU A 148 11.44 -4.97 -4.40
CA LEU A 148 11.27 -6.14 -5.27
C LEU A 148 10.81 -5.73 -6.67
N PHE A 149 9.82 -4.82 -6.76
CA PHE A 149 9.35 -4.30 -8.04
C PHE A 149 10.45 -3.58 -8.82
N ALA A 150 11.29 -2.79 -8.12
CA ALA A 150 12.40 -2.07 -8.75
C ALA A 150 13.51 -3.01 -9.27
N GLN A 151 13.65 -4.19 -8.68
CA GLN A 151 14.65 -5.21 -9.07
C GLN A 151 14.15 -6.15 -10.16
N ALA A 152 12.84 -6.33 -10.27
CA ALA A 152 12.24 -7.25 -11.23
C ALA A 152 12.26 -6.65 -12.64
N HIS A 153 13.00 -7.29 -13.55
CA HIS A 153 12.96 -6.94 -14.96
C HIS A 153 11.53 -7.10 -15.49
N ASP A 154 11.10 -6.16 -16.31
CA ASP A 154 9.78 -6.16 -16.94
C ASP A 154 8.55 -6.00 -16.01
N ALA A 155 8.74 -5.85 -14.68
CA ALA A 155 7.62 -5.68 -13.74
C ALA A 155 6.63 -4.58 -14.15
N ALA A 156 7.14 -3.49 -14.70
CA ALA A 156 6.31 -2.38 -15.19
C ALA A 156 5.44 -2.75 -16.41
N ARG A 157 5.85 -3.74 -17.21
CA ARG A 157 5.06 -4.26 -18.35
C ARG A 157 3.92 -5.16 -17.89
N ASP A 158 4.11 -5.83 -16.76
CA ASP A 158 3.15 -6.77 -16.20
C ASP A 158 2.19 -6.13 -15.21
N LEU A 159 2.37 -4.84 -14.91
CA LEU A 159 1.46 -4.08 -14.06
C LEU A 159 0.11 -3.87 -14.76
N ARG A 160 -0.85 -4.73 -14.46
CA ARG A 160 -2.21 -4.72 -15.04
C ARG A 160 -3.24 -4.09 -14.13
N THR A 161 -2.94 -4.00 -12.85
CA THR A 161 -3.85 -3.47 -11.83
C THR A 161 -3.68 -1.97 -11.61
N SER A 162 -4.73 -1.33 -11.10
CA SER A 162 -4.61 0.02 -10.54
C SER A 162 -3.74 -0.05 -9.28
N ALA A 163 -2.64 0.70 -9.24
CA ALA A 163 -1.67 0.62 -8.15
C ALA A 163 -1.37 1.96 -7.51
N VAL A 164 -1.04 1.91 -6.21
CA VAL A 164 -0.44 3.02 -5.45
C VAL A 164 0.91 2.56 -4.95
N PHE A 165 1.98 3.24 -5.34
CA PHE A 165 3.30 3.06 -4.74
C PHE A 165 3.51 4.12 -3.67
N THR A 166 4.04 3.72 -2.51
CA THR A 166 4.24 4.61 -1.37
C THR A 166 5.73 4.78 -1.00
N PRO A 167 6.61 5.17 -1.96
CA PRO A 167 8.03 5.25 -1.70
C PRO A 167 8.40 6.39 -0.76
N HIS A 168 9.37 6.17 0.13
CA HIS A 168 10.18 7.24 0.66
C HIS A 168 11.24 7.68 -0.41
N PRO A 169 11.96 8.81 -0.26
CA PRO A 169 12.87 9.29 -1.30
C PRO A 169 13.90 8.25 -1.79
N GLY A 170 14.47 7.45 -0.90
CA GLY A 170 15.43 6.40 -1.28
C GLY A 170 14.79 5.22 -2.04
N GLU A 171 13.56 4.85 -1.72
CA GLU A 171 12.80 3.84 -2.48
C GLU A 171 12.43 4.38 -3.87
N ALA A 172 12.05 5.66 -3.96
CA ALA A 172 11.73 6.29 -5.23
C ALA A 172 12.94 6.36 -6.17
N GLN A 173 14.13 6.61 -5.63
CA GLN A 173 15.37 6.57 -6.40
C GLN A 173 15.65 5.17 -6.95
N ARG A 174 15.54 4.13 -6.11
CA ARG A 174 15.70 2.74 -6.55
C ARG A 174 14.68 2.35 -7.61
N LEU A 175 13.42 2.75 -7.41
CA LEU A 175 12.34 2.51 -8.38
C LEU A 175 12.65 3.19 -9.71
N ALA A 176 13.13 4.43 -9.71
CA ALA A 176 13.49 5.13 -10.92
C ALA A 176 14.71 4.50 -11.63
N GLN A 177 15.69 4.01 -10.89
CA GLN A 177 16.83 3.27 -11.43
C GLN A 177 16.37 1.95 -12.09
N GLY A 178 15.52 1.17 -11.42
CA GLY A 178 14.95 -0.05 -11.98
C GLY A 178 14.09 0.17 -13.22
N LEU A 179 13.50 1.35 -13.37
CA LEU A 179 12.72 1.77 -14.54
C LEU A 179 13.58 2.46 -15.62
N GLU A 180 14.88 2.54 -15.44
CA GLU A 180 15.82 3.22 -16.35
C GLU A 180 15.44 4.68 -16.62
N LEU A 181 14.85 5.35 -15.62
CA LEU A 181 14.55 6.77 -15.75
C LEU A 181 15.81 7.59 -15.53
N GLU A 182 16.15 8.43 -16.50
CA GLU A 182 17.19 9.45 -16.31
C GLU A 182 16.77 10.41 -15.21
N ILE A 183 17.48 10.38 -14.10
CA ILE A 183 17.30 11.29 -12.97
C ILE A 183 18.57 12.10 -12.85
N GLU A 184 18.46 13.42 -12.82
CA GLU A 184 19.55 14.22 -12.26
C GLU A 184 19.67 13.79 -10.80
N LEU A 185 20.76 13.07 -10.48
CA LEU A 185 21.10 12.56 -9.14
C LEU A 185 21.50 13.71 -8.20
N GLY A 186 20.82 14.83 -8.26
CA GLY A 186 20.85 15.85 -7.24
C GLY A 186 20.09 15.36 -6.01
N PHE A 187 20.56 15.73 -4.86
CA PHE A 187 20.00 15.40 -3.55
C PHE A 187 18.46 15.61 -3.53
N ILE A 188 17.70 14.53 -3.58
CA ILE A 188 16.21 14.58 -3.62
C ILE A 188 15.66 14.93 -2.24
N GLU A 189 16.37 14.53 -1.19
CA GLU A 189 16.01 14.82 0.18
C GLU A 189 16.15 16.32 0.46
N GLY A 190 15.07 16.97 0.89
CA GLY A 190 15.04 18.43 1.09
C GLY A 190 14.79 19.27 -0.17
N ASN A 191 14.86 18.72 -1.38
CA ASN A 191 14.59 19.44 -2.62
C ASN A 191 13.16 19.15 -3.12
N HIS A 192 12.21 20.04 -2.79
CA HIS A 192 10.81 19.89 -3.16
C HIS A 192 10.59 19.81 -4.68
N ALA A 193 11.32 20.61 -5.48
CA ALA A 193 11.18 20.61 -6.93
C ALA A 193 11.65 19.29 -7.55
N ALA A 194 12.79 18.75 -7.09
CA ALA A 194 13.29 17.46 -7.53
C ALA A 194 12.34 16.31 -7.12
N ARG A 195 11.81 16.33 -5.89
CA ARG A 195 10.80 15.36 -5.44
C ARG A 195 9.55 15.42 -6.32
N ARG A 196 9.05 16.62 -6.62
CA ARG A 196 7.88 16.81 -7.49
C ARG A 196 8.12 16.25 -8.89
N ALA A 197 9.26 16.57 -9.49
CA ALA A 197 9.63 16.08 -10.82
C ALA A 197 9.72 14.54 -10.84
N LEU A 198 10.38 13.94 -9.87
CA LEU A 198 10.50 12.48 -9.76
C LEU A 198 9.15 11.81 -9.56
N THR A 199 8.31 12.33 -8.64
CA THR A 199 6.96 11.80 -8.40
C THR A 199 6.14 11.80 -9.67
N THR A 200 6.18 12.89 -10.44
CA THR A 200 5.49 13.00 -11.72
C THR A 200 5.99 11.97 -12.74
N ARG A 201 7.30 11.86 -12.92
CA ARG A 201 7.90 10.94 -13.90
C ARG A 201 7.60 9.48 -13.58
N LEU A 202 7.66 9.10 -12.29
CA LEU A 202 7.30 7.76 -11.83
C LEU A 202 5.82 7.46 -12.10
N ALA A 203 4.92 8.39 -11.76
CA ALA A 203 3.48 8.22 -11.99
C ALA A 203 3.16 8.04 -13.48
N GLN A 204 3.74 8.87 -14.35
CA GLN A 204 3.55 8.79 -15.79
C GLN A 204 4.16 7.53 -16.39
N ARG A 205 5.33 7.11 -15.93
CA ARG A 205 6.03 5.91 -16.42
C ARG A 205 5.30 4.62 -16.09
N LEU A 206 4.68 4.57 -14.89
CA LEU A 206 3.98 3.38 -14.38
C LEU A 206 2.48 3.39 -14.69
N GLY A 207 1.90 4.53 -15.04
CA GLY A 207 0.44 4.67 -15.11
C GLY A 207 -0.23 4.40 -13.75
N ALA A 208 0.44 4.72 -12.65
CA ALA A 208 0.05 4.41 -11.28
C ALA A 208 0.09 5.66 -10.40
N VAL A 209 -0.57 5.60 -9.24
CA VAL A 209 -0.47 6.65 -8.23
C VAL A 209 0.84 6.51 -7.46
N ILE A 210 1.59 7.59 -7.34
CA ILE A 210 2.80 7.67 -6.53
C ILE A 210 2.53 8.55 -5.31
N CYS A 211 2.70 7.99 -4.12
CA CYS A 211 2.67 8.70 -2.85
C CYS A 211 4.11 8.84 -2.32
N MET A 212 4.80 9.90 -2.69
CA MET A 212 6.18 10.20 -2.27
C MET A 212 6.19 10.67 -0.82
N LYS A 213 6.55 9.77 0.11
CA LYS A 213 6.60 10.05 1.56
C LYS A 213 7.66 11.09 1.91
N GLY A 214 7.44 11.83 3.01
CA GLY A 214 8.38 12.79 3.59
C GLY A 214 7.69 14.07 4.02
N ALA A 215 8.45 15.03 4.55
CA ALA A 215 7.93 16.36 4.89
C ALA A 215 7.33 17.00 3.61
N GLY A 216 6.03 17.36 3.65
CA GLY A 216 5.29 17.72 2.45
C GLY A 216 5.15 16.53 1.50
N THR A 217 4.44 15.47 1.93
CA THR A 217 4.15 14.29 1.08
C THR A 217 3.46 14.73 -0.22
N LEU A 218 3.93 14.18 -1.34
CA LEU A 218 3.41 14.45 -2.68
C LEU A 218 2.67 13.22 -3.21
N ILE A 219 1.50 13.43 -3.81
CA ILE A 219 0.73 12.39 -4.47
C ILE A 219 0.52 12.78 -5.93
N CYS A 220 0.80 11.87 -6.87
CA CYS A 220 0.58 12.11 -8.30
C CYS A 220 -0.01 10.88 -8.98
N ASP A 221 -1.02 11.07 -9.82
CA ASP A 221 -1.62 10.04 -10.66
C ASP A 221 -1.17 10.10 -12.13
N GLY A 222 -0.19 10.97 -12.43
CA GLY A 222 0.31 11.23 -13.79
C GLY A 222 -0.33 12.44 -14.46
N LEU A 223 -1.48 12.92 -13.97
CA LEU A 223 -2.22 14.09 -14.47
C LEU A 223 -2.44 15.14 -13.38
N HIS A 224 -2.69 14.69 -12.16
CA HIS A 224 -3.02 15.52 -11.01
C HIS A 224 -1.96 15.37 -9.92
N MET A 225 -1.75 16.43 -9.15
CA MET A 225 -0.82 16.47 -8.02
C MET A 225 -1.52 17.01 -6.79
N TRP A 226 -1.38 16.29 -5.68
CA TRP A 226 -1.79 16.73 -4.35
C TRP A 226 -0.57 16.84 -3.45
N SER A 227 -0.62 17.71 -2.48
CA SER A 227 0.40 17.83 -1.44
C SER A 227 -0.24 18.18 -0.11
N THR A 228 0.36 17.74 0.99
CA THR A 228 -0.05 18.15 2.33
C THR A 228 1.02 19.03 2.98
N THR A 229 0.58 20.04 3.70
CA THR A 229 1.43 20.85 4.59
C THR A 229 1.27 20.44 6.05
N ARG A 230 0.42 19.44 6.31
CA ARG A 230 0.14 18.87 7.62
C ARG A 230 1.14 17.79 7.99
N GLY A 231 1.12 17.44 9.27
CA GLY A 231 2.00 16.44 9.86
C GLY A 231 3.25 17.06 10.49
N ASN A 232 3.87 16.32 11.36
CA ASN A 232 5.03 16.74 12.12
C ASN A 232 6.02 15.60 12.34
N ALA A 233 7.10 15.85 13.09
CA ALA A 233 8.16 14.89 13.34
C ALA A 233 7.72 13.60 14.07
N ALA A 234 6.53 13.55 14.68
CA ALA A 234 5.98 12.32 15.26
C ALA A 234 5.80 11.21 14.21
N LEU A 235 5.64 11.57 12.92
CA LEU A 235 5.57 10.61 11.82
C LEU A 235 6.94 10.01 11.44
N ALA A 236 8.04 10.56 11.94
CA ALA A 236 9.38 10.03 11.71
C ALA A 236 9.69 8.85 12.68
N THR A 237 8.81 7.87 12.69
CA THR A 237 8.93 6.66 13.52
C THR A 237 8.67 5.40 12.70
N ALA A 238 9.24 4.27 13.14
CA ALA A 238 9.00 2.98 12.51
C ALA A 238 7.51 2.62 12.55
N GLY A 239 6.99 2.08 11.45
CA GLY A 239 5.58 1.69 11.34
C GLY A 239 4.65 2.80 10.81
N SER A 240 5.09 4.07 10.77
CA SER A 240 4.28 5.18 10.24
C SER A 240 3.89 4.96 8.78
N GLY A 241 4.81 4.45 7.95
CA GLY A 241 4.54 4.07 6.55
C GLY A 241 3.52 2.94 6.44
N ASP A 242 3.67 1.89 7.28
CA ASP A 242 2.75 0.76 7.31
C ASP A 242 1.32 1.20 7.66
N ILE A 243 1.19 2.13 8.62
CA ILE A 243 -0.09 2.75 8.98
C ILE A 243 -0.69 3.49 7.78
N LEU A 244 0.11 4.30 7.08
CA LEU A 244 -0.35 5.02 5.90
C LEU A 244 -0.84 4.07 4.81
N ALA A 245 -0.10 3.00 4.52
CA ALA A 245 -0.50 1.99 3.53
C ALA A 245 -1.87 1.36 3.88
N GLY A 246 -2.11 1.07 5.16
CA GLY A 246 -3.39 0.57 5.65
C GLY A 246 -4.54 1.57 5.47
N ILE A 247 -4.31 2.87 5.74
CA ILE A 247 -5.32 3.93 5.55
C ILE A 247 -5.66 4.08 4.06
N ILE A 248 -4.63 4.10 3.18
CA ILE A 248 -4.83 4.20 1.72
C ILE A 248 -5.69 3.02 1.22
N ALA A 249 -5.36 1.78 1.62
CA ALA A 249 -6.12 0.60 1.23
C ALA A 249 -7.56 0.66 1.73
N SER A 250 -7.78 1.12 2.96
CA SER A 250 -9.12 1.29 3.53
C SER A 250 -9.96 2.27 2.71
N PHE A 251 -9.38 3.41 2.33
CA PHE A 251 -10.10 4.41 1.54
C PHE A 251 -10.32 3.95 0.09
N ALA A 252 -9.34 3.26 -0.50
CA ALA A 252 -9.54 2.63 -1.81
C ALA A 252 -10.69 1.60 -1.77
N ALA A 253 -10.76 0.77 -0.73
CA ALA A 253 -11.80 -0.22 -0.55
C ALA A 253 -13.20 0.39 -0.31
N GLN A 254 -13.27 1.52 0.39
CA GLN A 254 -14.55 2.16 0.74
C GLN A 254 -15.08 3.07 -0.35
N PHE A 255 -14.21 3.81 -1.06
CA PHE A 255 -14.62 4.97 -1.84
C PHE A 255 -14.27 4.93 -3.32
N CYS A 256 -13.46 3.95 -3.81
CA CYS A 256 -13.16 3.81 -5.23
C CYS A 256 -14.16 2.91 -5.97
N MET A 257 -14.54 3.29 -7.18
CA MET A 257 -15.74 2.84 -7.92
C MET A 257 -15.92 1.34 -8.16
N ARG A 258 -14.86 0.55 -8.29
CA ARG A 258 -15.03 -0.87 -8.64
C ARG A 258 -15.65 -1.71 -7.51
N ASN A 259 -15.77 -1.10 -6.35
CA ASN A 259 -16.26 -1.74 -5.13
C ASN A 259 -17.66 -1.26 -4.72
N ALA A 260 -18.47 -0.80 -5.65
CA ALA A 260 -19.77 -0.16 -5.48
C ALA A 260 -20.87 -1.05 -4.84
N THR A 261 -20.50 -1.99 -3.97
CA THR A 261 -21.41 -2.48 -2.93
C THR A 261 -21.54 -1.50 -1.77
N ALA A 262 -20.56 -0.63 -1.56
CA ALA A 262 -20.69 0.57 -0.75
C ALA A 262 -21.41 1.63 -1.60
N ARG A 263 -22.74 1.60 -1.65
CA ARG A 263 -23.50 2.74 -2.13
C ARG A 263 -23.11 3.94 -1.28
N ALA A 264 -22.13 4.74 -1.77
CA ALA A 264 -22.12 6.13 -1.44
C ALA A 264 -23.58 6.61 -1.61
N SER A 265 -24.09 7.38 -0.66
CA SER A 265 -25.40 8.01 -0.80
C SER A 265 -25.53 8.49 -2.23
N GLU A 266 -26.67 8.36 -2.86
CA GLU A 266 -26.96 8.65 -4.28
C GLU A 266 -26.43 10.02 -4.78
N HIS A 267 -25.73 10.77 -3.92
CA HIS A 267 -25.27 12.14 -4.10
C HIS A 267 -23.73 12.33 -4.05
N SER A 268 -22.90 11.30 -3.80
CA SER A 268 -21.44 11.46 -3.80
C SER A 268 -20.80 10.71 -4.97
N GLN A 269 -20.03 11.44 -5.79
CA GLN A 269 -19.18 10.83 -6.82
C GLN A 269 -18.09 10.00 -6.13
N PRO A 270 -17.79 8.80 -6.66
CA PRO A 270 -16.70 8.00 -6.14
C PRO A 270 -15.36 8.70 -6.30
N LEU A 271 -14.44 8.46 -5.37
CA LEU A 271 -13.09 8.98 -5.47
C LEU A 271 -12.27 8.22 -6.51
N THR A 272 -11.41 8.93 -7.21
CA THR A 272 -10.29 8.31 -7.92
C THR A 272 -9.29 7.74 -6.91
N LEU A 273 -8.42 6.84 -7.35
CA LEU A 273 -7.40 6.26 -6.48
C LEU A 273 -6.39 7.32 -6.00
N GLY A 274 -6.10 8.33 -6.82
CA GLY A 274 -5.28 9.50 -6.45
C GLY A 274 -5.93 10.32 -5.34
N GLU A 275 -7.23 10.62 -5.46
CA GLU A 275 -7.99 11.36 -4.45
C GLU A 275 -8.11 10.59 -3.13
N ALA A 276 -8.38 9.28 -3.18
CA ALA A 276 -8.41 8.43 -1.99
C ALA A 276 -7.05 8.39 -1.29
N THR A 277 -5.96 8.35 -2.06
CA THR A 277 -4.59 8.40 -1.52
C THR A 277 -4.29 9.76 -0.89
N ALA A 278 -4.68 10.88 -1.53
CA ALA A 278 -4.48 12.22 -0.99
C ALA A 278 -5.25 12.42 0.33
N LEU A 279 -6.48 11.94 0.38
CA LEU A 279 -7.30 11.97 1.59
C LEU A 279 -6.69 11.12 2.73
N ALA A 280 -6.15 9.95 2.41
CA ALA A 280 -5.47 9.08 3.38
C ALA A 280 -4.23 9.75 3.98
N VAL A 281 -3.43 10.41 3.13
CA VAL A 281 -2.26 11.20 3.57
C VAL A 281 -2.68 12.34 4.48
N GLU A 282 -3.74 13.05 4.14
CA GLU A 282 -4.26 14.16 4.96
C GLU A 282 -4.75 13.67 6.33
N VAL A 283 -5.47 12.53 6.40
CA VAL A 283 -5.93 11.94 7.67
C VAL A 283 -4.74 11.47 8.52
N HIS A 284 -3.75 10.81 7.90
CA HIS A 284 -2.54 10.37 8.59
C HIS A 284 -1.75 11.54 9.17
N ALA A 285 -1.58 12.62 8.40
CA ALA A 285 -0.90 13.83 8.83
C ALA A 285 -1.64 14.54 9.97
N ARG A 286 -2.97 14.67 9.88
CA ARG A 286 -3.80 15.26 10.94
C ARG A 286 -3.79 14.46 12.23
N ALA A 287 -3.69 13.14 12.14
CA ALA A 287 -3.57 12.30 13.34
C ALA A 287 -2.28 12.61 14.13
N ALA A 288 -1.17 12.88 13.42
CA ALA A 288 0.07 13.31 14.05
C ALA A 288 -0.05 14.73 14.64
N ASP A 289 -0.69 15.66 13.93
CA ASP A 289 -0.92 17.03 14.43
C ASP A 289 -1.82 17.05 15.68
N ALA A 290 -2.77 16.10 15.77
CA ALA A 290 -3.65 15.99 16.94
C ALA A 290 -2.98 15.35 18.16
N TRP A 291 -1.87 14.62 17.95
CA TRP A 291 -1.09 13.97 19.01
C TRP A 291 -0.01 14.90 19.60
N ALA A 292 0.46 15.86 18.87
CA ALA A 292 1.50 16.83 19.27
C ALA A 292 0.89 18.04 19.99
#